data_82021416cab5370f42a3b547ff94d733
#
_entry.id   82021416cab5370f42a3b547ff94d733
#
_cell.length_a   1.000
_cell.length_b   1.000
_cell.length_c   1.000
_cell.angle_alpha   90.00
_cell.angle_beta   90.00
_cell.angle_gamma   90.00
#
_symmetry.space_group_name_H-M   'P 1'
#
loop_
_entity.id
_entity.type
_entity.pdbx_description
1 polymer ?
#
loop_
_entity_poly.entity_id
_entity_poly.type
_entity_poly.pdbx_seq_one_letter_code
_entity_poly.pdbx_strand_id
1 'polypeptide(L)'
;MSVVYRHRRLDNMQPFYIGIGKEEKRAYSKFSRNNHWKNVVNKHNYIVDILASGLSYDDAKELEILLITEYGRIDNKTGILVNMTDGGDGALGNVFNLGKTPSKETRIKISESNKGKKVTKEARCKMSKSHTGMNHSEETKKKISESGKGKKYTEERKLNMKLGQIKRRKNEKL
;
A
#
# COMPACT_ATOMS: atom_id res chain seq x y z
N MET A 1 -12.04 -11.85 14.60
CA MET A 1 -12.26 -11.04 15.83
C MET A 1 -11.11 -10.05 15.92
N SER A 2 -11.35 -8.88 16.52
CA SER A 2 -10.34 -7.81 16.59
C SER A 2 -10.11 -7.40 18.04
N VAL A 3 -8.94 -6.78 18.28
CA VAL A 3 -8.57 -6.23 19.59
C VAL A 3 -8.28 -4.74 19.46
N VAL A 4 -8.64 -3.99 20.48
CA VAL A 4 -8.25 -2.57 20.64
C VAL A 4 -7.28 -2.49 21.80
N TYR A 5 -6.18 -1.78 21.60
CA TYR A 5 -5.10 -1.69 22.58
C TYR A 5 -4.59 -0.27 22.70
N ARG A 6 -4.01 0.02 23.85
CA ARG A 6 -3.37 1.29 24.18
C ARG A 6 -1.93 1.05 24.58
N HIS A 7 -1.04 1.95 24.17
CA HIS A 7 0.33 2.02 24.68
C HIS A 7 0.45 3.19 25.63
N ARG A 8 1.01 2.93 26.82
CA ARG A 8 1.37 3.95 27.81
C ARG A 8 2.87 4.01 27.98
N ARG A 9 3.37 5.19 28.25
CA ARG A 9 4.78 5.40 28.62
C ARG A 9 5.06 4.72 29.95
N LEU A 10 6.22 4.09 30.10
CA LEU A 10 6.60 3.40 31.34
C LEU A 10 6.91 4.38 32.48
N ASP A 11 7.44 5.57 32.18
CA ASP A 11 7.91 6.54 33.17
C ASP A 11 6.79 7.30 33.90
N ASN A 12 5.69 7.58 33.23
CA ASN A 12 4.58 8.39 33.78
C ASN A 12 3.19 7.81 33.53
N MET A 13 3.12 6.61 32.96
CA MET A 13 1.88 5.89 32.66
C MET A 13 0.94 6.62 31.69
N GLN A 14 1.42 7.69 31.03
CA GLN A 14 0.60 8.47 30.10
C GLN A 14 0.33 7.70 28.80
N PRO A 15 -0.92 7.65 28.33
CA PRO A 15 -1.23 7.15 27.01
C PRO A 15 -0.52 7.94 25.94
N PHE A 16 -0.02 7.25 24.89
CA PHE A 16 0.60 7.92 23.76
C PHE A 16 0.21 7.31 22.40
N TYR A 17 -0.44 6.14 22.41
CA TYR A 17 -0.85 5.49 21.18
C TYR A 17 -2.06 4.57 21.40
N ILE A 18 -3.04 4.63 20.48
CA ILE A 18 -4.16 3.70 20.38
C ILE A 18 -4.05 2.95 19.06
N GLY A 19 -4.49 1.69 19.03
CA GLY A 19 -4.49 0.93 17.79
C GLY A 19 -5.39 -0.30 17.83
N ILE A 20 -5.66 -0.83 16.65
CA ILE A 20 -6.40 -2.07 16.46
C ILE A 20 -5.52 -3.17 15.87
N GLY A 21 -5.90 -4.41 16.10
CA GLY A 21 -5.26 -5.58 15.53
C GLY A 21 -6.23 -6.74 15.38
N LYS A 22 -5.96 -7.65 14.44
CA LYS A 22 -6.70 -8.91 14.34
C LYS A 22 -6.44 -9.84 15.52
N GLU A 23 -5.26 -9.72 16.13
CA GLU A 23 -4.80 -10.55 17.24
C GLU A 23 -4.05 -9.66 18.24
N GLU A 24 -4.00 -10.06 19.50
CA GLU A 24 -3.26 -9.38 20.57
C GLU A 24 -1.76 -9.21 20.23
N LYS A 25 -1.18 -10.16 19.50
CA LYS A 25 0.21 -10.10 19.01
C LYS A 25 0.53 -8.77 18.31
N ARG A 26 -0.47 -8.14 17.66
CA ARG A 26 -0.31 -6.84 17.01
C ARG A 26 0.01 -5.73 18.01
N ALA A 27 -0.56 -5.77 19.20
CA ALA A 27 -0.34 -4.78 20.25
C ALA A 27 1.15 -4.74 20.67
N TYR A 28 1.79 -5.91 20.75
CA TYR A 28 3.20 -6.04 21.15
C TYR A 28 4.19 -5.84 20.00
N SER A 29 3.70 -5.82 18.75
CA SER A 29 4.56 -5.68 17.58
C SER A 29 5.12 -4.27 17.42
N LYS A 30 6.45 -4.16 17.30
CA LYS A 30 7.16 -2.92 16.97
C LYS A 30 7.24 -2.66 15.46
N PHE A 31 6.84 -3.64 14.63
CA PHE A 31 6.89 -3.54 13.18
C PHE A 31 5.84 -2.57 12.64
N SER A 32 6.16 -1.84 11.56
CA SER A 32 5.27 -0.86 10.91
C SER A 32 4.70 0.21 11.85
N ARG A 33 5.50 0.72 12.78
CA ARG A 33 5.16 1.87 13.62
C ARG A 33 5.71 3.15 13.00
N ASN A 34 4.99 4.27 13.19
CA ASN A 34 5.45 5.58 12.74
C ASN A 34 6.68 6.06 13.53
N ASN A 35 7.36 7.08 13.03
CA ASN A 35 8.57 7.58 13.67
C ASN A 35 8.31 8.24 15.04
N HIS A 36 7.15 8.90 15.20
CA HIS A 36 6.77 9.49 16.49
C HIS A 36 6.63 8.41 17.57
N TRP A 37 5.96 7.29 17.25
CA TRP A 37 5.85 6.15 18.14
C TRP A 37 7.24 5.59 18.51
N LYS A 38 8.11 5.39 17.53
CA LYS A 38 9.49 4.91 17.77
C LYS A 38 10.28 5.84 18.69
N ASN A 39 10.17 7.15 18.49
CA ASN A 39 10.84 8.15 19.32
C ASN A 39 10.37 8.07 20.78
N VAL A 40 9.07 7.93 21.03
CA VAL A 40 8.55 7.77 22.39
C VAL A 40 9.06 6.48 23.03
N VAL A 41 9.00 5.36 22.32
CA VAL A 41 9.43 4.06 22.84
C VAL A 41 10.93 4.04 23.13
N ASN A 42 11.75 4.60 22.24
CA ASN A 42 13.20 4.66 22.44
C ASN A 42 13.60 5.49 23.68
N LYS A 43 12.81 6.52 24.00
CA LYS A 43 13.09 7.42 25.13
C LYS A 43 12.50 6.95 26.45
N HIS A 44 11.31 6.38 26.44
CA HIS A 44 10.52 6.15 27.65
C HIS A 44 10.13 4.69 27.88
N ASN A 45 10.41 3.78 26.92
CA ASN A 45 9.79 2.45 26.89
C ASN A 45 8.25 2.51 26.93
N TYR A 46 7.58 1.37 26.95
CA TYR A 46 6.13 1.35 26.95
C TYR A 46 5.53 0.09 27.56
N ILE A 47 4.29 0.22 27.99
CA ILE A 47 3.42 -0.84 28.46
C ILE A 47 2.26 -0.96 27.49
N VAL A 48 1.76 -2.19 27.31
CA VAL A 48 0.60 -2.51 26.46
C VAL A 48 -0.59 -2.82 27.34
N ASP A 49 -1.70 -2.11 27.15
CA ASP A 49 -2.99 -2.44 27.71
C ASP A 49 -3.92 -2.95 26.60
N ILE A 50 -4.52 -4.11 26.75
CA ILE A 50 -5.62 -4.56 25.91
C ILE A 50 -6.91 -3.98 26.48
N LEU A 51 -7.54 -3.08 25.73
CA LEU A 51 -8.75 -2.37 26.18
C LEU A 51 -10.02 -3.17 25.89
N ALA A 52 -10.04 -3.86 24.74
CA ALA A 52 -11.13 -4.74 24.35
C ALA A 52 -10.61 -5.84 23.41
N SER A 53 -11.23 -7.00 23.48
CA SER A 53 -10.93 -8.16 22.64
C SER A 53 -12.21 -8.84 22.17
N GLY A 54 -12.10 -9.66 21.12
CA GLY A 54 -13.25 -10.40 20.58
C GLY A 54 -14.24 -9.56 19.79
N LEU A 55 -13.90 -8.31 19.46
CA LEU A 55 -14.76 -7.39 18.72
C LEU A 55 -14.88 -7.78 17.25
N SER A 56 -15.96 -7.35 16.59
CA SER A 56 -16.00 -7.26 15.14
C SER A 56 -14.94 -6.23 14.66
N TYR A 57 -14.60 -6.25 13.38
CA TYR A 57 -13.65 -5.26 12.85
C TYR A 57 -14.22 -3.84 12.90
N ASP A 58 -15.52 -3.71 12.63
CA ASP A 58 -16.20 -2.40 12.61
C ASP A 58 -16.34 -1.83 14.02
N ASP A 59 -16.74 -2.63 15.01
CA ASP A 59 -16.80 -2.20 16.40
C ASP A 59 -15.41 -1.78 16.93
N ALA A 60 -14.37 -2.52 16.55
CA ALA A 60 -13.00 -2.16 16.93
C ALA A 60 -12.55 -0.82 16.31
N LYS A 61 -12.95 -0.54 15.06
CA LYS A 61 -12.69 0.76 14.40
C LYS A 61 -13.41 1.90 15.12
N GLU A 62 -14.69 1.73 15.41
CA GLU A 62 -15.47 2.75 16.11
C GLU A 62 -14.87 3.07 17.48
N LEU A 63 -14.49 2.04 18.24
CA LEU A 63 -13.83 2.22 19.52
C LEU A 63 -12.46 2.90 19.39
N GLU A 64 -11.65 2.55 18.38
CA GLU A 64 -10.37 3.22 18.11
C GLU A 64 -10.58 4.71 17.83
N ILE A 65 -11.53 5.06 16.96
CA ILE A 65 -11.84 6.45 16.59
C ILE A 65 -12.29 7.24 17.85
N LEU A 66 -13.17 6.66 18.64
CA LEU A 66 -13.68 7.27 19.86
C LEU A 66 -12.53 7.58 20.84
N LEU A 67 -11.67 6.60 21.08
CA LEU A 67 -10.54 6.76 21.99
C LEU A 67 -9.51 7.76 21.48
N ILE A 68 -9.22 7.77 20.16
CA ILE A 68 -8.30 8.77 19.58
C ILE A 68 -8.91 10.17 19.69
N THR A 69 -10.21 10.30 19.50
CA THR A 69 -10.89 11.60 19.64
C THR A 69 -10.85 12.09 21.10
N GLU A 70 -11.06 11.19 22.06
CA GLU A 70 -11.04 11.51 23.50
C GLU A 70 -9.64 11.98 23.97
N TYR A 71 -8.58 11.24 23.62
CA TYR A 71 -7.22 11.57 24.03
C TYR A 71 -6.57 12.65 23.17
N GLY A 72 -7.07 12.88 21.96
CA GLY A 72 -6.54 13.81 20.97
C GLY A 72 -5.14 13.47 20.46
N ARG A 73 -4.73 14.14 19.41
CA ARG A 73 -3.47 13.88 18.70
C ARG A 73 -2.50 15.05 18.83
N ILE A 74 -1.19 14.75 18.89
CA ILE A 74 -0.13 15.77 18.97
C ILE A 74 0.02 16.52 17.64
N ASP A 75 -0.07 15.82 16.50
CA ASP A 75 0.20 16.41 15.17
C ASP A 75 -0.80 17.51 14.78
N ASN A 76 -2.05 17.40 15.22
CA ASN A 76 -3.09 18.41 15.02
C ASN A 76 -3.34 19.29 16.25
N LYS A 77 -2.52 19.13 17.31
CA LYS A 77 -2.58 19.90 18.57
C LYS A 77 -3.87 19.73 19.38
N THR A 78 -4.58 18.62 19.21
CA THR A 78 -5.80 18.32 19.98
C THR A 78 -5.54 17.53 21.25
N GLY A 79 -4.34 16.90 21.41
CA GLY A 79 -4.06 16.10 22.57
C GLY A 79 -2.69 15.45 22.59
N ILE A 80 -2.60 14.23 23.13
CA ILE A 80 -1.37 13.59 23.58
C ILE A 80 -0.90 12.38 22.76
N LEU A 81 -1.74 11.86 21.86
CA LEU A 81 -1.40 10.67 21.10
C LEU A 81 -0.48 10.97 19.92
N VAL A 82 0.44 10.04 19.66
CA VAL A 82 1.31 10.07 18.45
C VAL A 82 0.68 9.36 17.26
N ASN A 83 -0.62 9.09 17.31
CA ASN A 83 -1.40 8.64 16.16
C ASN A 83 -1.32 9.68 15.04
N MET A 84 -1.26 9.22 13.76
CA MET A 84 -1.17 10.11 12.59
C MET A 84 -2.50 10.20 11.84
N THR A 85 -3.53 9.49 12.32
CA THR A 85 -4.89 9.47 11.78
C THR A 85 -5.88 9.44 12.93
N ASP A 86 -7.13 9.78 12.66
CA ASP A 86 -8.21 9.76 13.64
C ASP A 86 -8.75 8.35 13.92
N GLY A 87 -8.02 7.31 13.48
CA GLY A 87 -8.43 5.92 13.62
C GLY A 87 -9.22 5.41 12.41
N GLY A 88 -9.73 4.21 12.52
CA GLY A 88 -10.42 3.54 11.42
C GLY A 88 -9.47 2.79 10.51
N ASP A 89 -9.78 2.68 9.23
CA ASP A 89 -8.87 2.03 8.27
C ASP A 89 -7.56 2.79 8.25
N GLY A 90 -6.47 2.09 8.57
CA GLY A 90 -5.12 2.65 8.48
C GLY A 90 -4.93 3.29 7.11
N ALA A 91 -4.28 4.45 7.07
CA ALA A 91 -3.99 5.30 5.91
C ALA A 91 -4.75 4.88 4.63
N LEU A 92 -6.06 5.12 4.59
CA LEU A 92 -6.88 4.95 3.39
C LEU A 92 -6.27 5.82 2.29
N GLY A 93 -5.57 5.15 1.39
CA GLY A 93 -4.90 5.75 0.25
C GLY A 93 -3.95 6.85 0.70
N ASN A 94 -2.65 6.59 0.69
CA ASN A 94 -1.66 7.63 0.93
C ASN A 94 -1.85 8.77 -0.10
N VAL A 95 -2.85 9.63 0.17
CA VAL A 95 -3.21 10.80 -0.64
C VAL A 95 -2.06 11.81 -0.71
N PHE A 96 -1.05 11.68 0.16
CA PHE A 96 0.12 12.55 0.15
C PHE A 96 0.82 12.56 -1.23
N ASN A 97 0.81 11.43 -1.93
CA ASN A 97 1.39 11.30 -3.27
C ASN A 97 0.36 11.32 -4.40
N LEU A 98 -0.94 11.44 -4.07
CA LEU A 98 -1.99 11.51 -5.08
C LEU A 98 -1.83 12.79 -5.92
N GLY A 99 -1.75 12.65 -7.23
CA GLY A 99 -1.55 13.76 -8.17
C GLY A 99 -0.11 14.31 -8.21
N LYS A 100 0.82 13.82 -7.39
CA LYS A 100 2.22 14.23 -7.46
C LYS A 100 2.96 13.42 -8.50
N THR A 101 3.44 14.09 -9.53
CA THR A 101 4.35 13.48 -10.51
C THR A 101 5.79 13.62 -10.02
N PRO A 102 6.56 12.54 -9.91
CA PRO A 102 7.96 12.62 -9.54
C PRO A 102 8.73 13.56 -10.51
N SER A 103 9.71 14.27 -9.97
CA SER A 103 10.57 15.15 -10.79
C SER A 103 11.22 14.37 -11.94
N LYS A 104 11.59 15.07 -12.99
CA LYS A 104 12.28 14.47 -14.15
C LYS A 104 13.54 13.69 -13.72
N GLU A 105 14.31 14.26 -12.80
CA GLU A 105 15.51 13.63 -12.24
C GLU A 105 15.19 12.33 -11.47
N THR A 106 14.15 12.35 -10.62
CA THR A 106 13.70 11.16 -9.89
C THR A 106 13.22 10.06 -10.85
N ARG A 107 12.51 10.42 -11.92
CA ARG A 107 12.07 9.47 -12.94
C ARG A 107 13.24 8.84 -13.68
N ILE A 108 14.30 9.61 -14.00
CA ILE A 108 15.52 9.10 -14.61
C ILE A 108 16.21 8.13 -13.66
N LYS A 109 16.41 8.47 -12.39
CA LYS A 109 17.01 7.58 -11.37
C LYS A 109 16.24 6.27 -11.21
N ILE A 110 14.91 6.32 -11.19
CA ILE A 110 14.06 5.12 -11.15
C ILE A 110 14.26 4.27 -12.42
N SER A 111 14.27 4.89 -13.58
CA SER A 111 14.48 4.21 -14.86
C SER A 111 15.85 3.52 -14.92
N GLU A 112 16.90 4.22 -14.54
CA GLU A 112 18.27 3.68 -14.49
C GLU A 112 18.39 2.52 -13.49
N SER A 113 17.84 2.69 -12.29
CA SER A 113 17.81 1.64 -11.27
C SER A 113 17.07 0.37 -11.72
N ASN A 114 16.09 0.49 -12.59
CA ASN A 114 15.31 -0.64 -13.11
C ASN A 114 15.86 -1.21 -14.42
N LYS A 115 16.78 -0.49 -15.07
CA LYS A 115 17.39 -0.91 -16.32
C LYS A 115 18.19 -2.21 -16.10
N GLY A 116 17.90 -3.22 -16.90
CA GLY A 116 18.59 -4.51 -16.85
C GLY A 116 18.09 -5.47 -15.75
N LYS A 117 17.19 -5.09 -14.87
CA LYS A 117 16.59 -6.01 -13.90
C LYS A 117 15.73 -7.05 -14.61
N LYS A 118 16.13 -8.30 -14.53
CA LYS A 118 15.36 -9.44 -15.10
C LYS A 118 14.39 -9.94 -14.05
N VAL A 119 13.10 -9.95 -14.40
CA VAL A 119 12.06 -10.58 -13.57
C VAL A 119 12.24 -12.09 -13.59
N THR A 120 12.20 -12.74 -12.44
CA THR A 120 12.33 -14.21 -12.32
C THR A 120 11.24 -14.93 -13.11
N LYS A 121 11.51 -16.18 -13.52
CA LYS A 121 10.53 -17.00 -14.26
C LYS A 121 9.24 -17.19 -13.47
N GLU A 122 9.34 -17.40 -12.16
CA GLU A 122 8.18 -17.52 -11.26
C GLU A 122 7.33 -16.25 -11.19
N ALA A 123 7.98 -15.07 -11.04
CA ALA A 123 7.28 -13.80 -11.00
C ALA A 123 6.58 -13.51 -12.35
N ARG A 124 7.21 -13.85 -13.49
CA ARG A 124 6.58 -13.76 -14.81
C ARG A 124 5.36 -14.66 -14.93
N CYS A 125 5.46 -15.90 -14.43
CA CYS A 125 4.35 -16.83 -14.44
C CYS A 125 3.18 -16.34 -13.58
N LYS A 126 3.44 -15.82 -12.38
CA LYS A 126 2.41 -15.22 -11.51
C LYS A 126 1.74 -14.03 -12.18
N MET A 127 2.49 -13.11 -12.78
CA MET A 127 1.95 -11.97 -13.53
C MET A 127 1.09 -12.42 -14.72
N SER A 128 1.55 -13.41 -15.50
CA SER A 128 0.79 -13.96 -16.61
C SER A 128 -0.54 -14.56 -16.15
N LYS A 129 -0.52 -15.36 -15.08
CA LYS A 129 -1.74 -15.95 -14.51
C LYS A 129 -2.73 -14.90 -14.01
N SER A 130 -2.26 -13.84 -13.37
CA SER A 130 -3.14 -12.76 -12.86
C SER A 130 -3.78 -11.93 -13.97
N HIS A 131 -3.17 -11.90 -15.17
CA HIS A 131 -3.74 -11.19 -16.35
C HIS A 131 -4.56 -12.10 -17.26
N THR A 132 -4.50 -13.41 -17.04
CA THR A 132 -5.28 -14.37 -17.85
C THR A 132 -6.77 -14.18 -17.58
N GLY A 133 -7.55 -13.98 -18.65
CA GLY A 133 -9.00 -13.75 -18.55
C GLY A 133 -9.42 -12.31 -18.25
N MET A 134 -8.48 -11.39 -18.01
CA MET A 134 -8.82 -9.97 -17.83
C MET A 134 -9.15 -9.33 -19.19
N ASN A 135 -10.38 -8.88 -19.35
CA ASN A 135 -10.81 -8.14 -20.53
C ASN A 135 -10.87 -6.63 -20.21
N HIS A 136 -10.39 -5.83 -21.14
CA HIS A 136 -10.57 -4.38 -21.04
C HIS A 136 -12.05 -4.00 -21.15
N SER A 137 -12.46 -2.96 -20.41
CA SER A 137 -13.80 -2.39 -20.59
C SER A 137 -13.98 -1.86 -22.01
N GLU A 138 -15.23 -1.78 -22.49
CA GLU A 138 -15.52 -1.26 -23.83
C GLU A 138 -15.01 0.16 -24.05
N GLU A 139 -15.06 1.00 -23.03
CA GLU A 139 -14.47 2.34 -23.07
C GLU A 139 -12.95 2.30 -23.29
N THR A 140 -12.25 1.41 -22.58
CA THR A 140 -10.79 1.22 -22.74
C THR A 140 -10.45 0.69 -24.13
N LYS A 141 -11.21 -0.27 -24.64
CA LYS A 141 -11.05 -0.79 -26.01
C LYS A 141 -11.23 0.29 -27.05
N LYS A 142 -12.25 1.16 -26.86
CA LYS A 142 -12.48 2.32 -27.74
C LYS A 142 -11.32 3.30 -27.73
N LYS A 143 -10.82 3.68 -26.57
CA LYS A 143 -9.65 4.55 -26.43
C LYS A 143 -8.39 3.96 -27.10
N ILE A 144 -8.14 2.66 -26.92
CA ILE A 144 -7.01 1.96 -27.56
C ILE A 144 -7.18 1.99 -29.09
N SER A 145 -8.38 1.69 -29.61
CA SER A 145 -8.67 1.74 -31.03
C SER A 145 -8.47 3.14 -31.62
N GLU A 146 -8.99 4.17 -30.96
CA GLU A 146 -8.86 5.56 -31.40
C GLU A 146 -7.40 6.01 -31.39
N SER A 147 -6.65 5.67 -30.35
CA SER A 147 -5.22 5.99 -30.28
C SER A 147 -4.38 5.29 -31.34
N GLY A 148 -4.86 4.19 -31.90
CA GLY A 148 -4.23 3.42 -32.97
C GLY A 148 -4.55 3.91 -34.38
N LYS A 149 -5.66 4.64 -34.57
CA LYS A 149 -6.10 5.12 -35.88
C LYS A 149 -5.07 6.06 -36.49
N GLY A 150 -4.78 5.86 -37.77
CA GLY A 150 -3.86 6.72 -38.54
C GLY A 150 -2.37 6.53 -38.27
N LYS A 151 -1.96 5.68 -37.35
CA LYS A 151 -0.54 5.41 -37.10
C LYS A 151 0.04 4.56 -38.24
N LYS A 152 0.95 5.13 -39.00
CA LYS A 152 1.75 4.39 -40.00
C LYS A 152 2.95 3.74 -39.31
N TYR A 153 3.10 2.44 -39.47
CA TYR A 153 4.26 1.70 -38.96
C TYR A 153 5.39 1.67 -39.98
N THR A 154 6.61 1.77 -39.51
CA THR A 154 7.81 1.57 -40.36
C THR A 154 7.85 0.14 -40.92
N GLU A 155 8.49 -0.05 -42.06
CA GLU A 155 8.61 -1.37 -42.71
C GLU A 155 9.33 -2.37 -41.79
N GLU A 156 10.33 -1.94 -41.02
CA GLU A 156 11.01 -2.75 -40.02
C GLU A 156 10.03 -3.26 -38.96
N ARG A 157 9.13 -2.39 -38.45
CA ARG A 157 8.13 -2.77 -37.44
C ARG A 157 7.13 -3.76 -38.03
N LYS A 158 6.69 -3.59 -39.27
CA LYS A 158 5.80 -4.53 -39.97
C LYS A 158 6.46 -5.90 -40.10
N LEU A 159 7.74 -5.94 -40.48
CA LEU A 159 8.52 -7.17 -40.57
C LEU A 159 8.64 -7.89 -39.25
N ASN A 160 8.97 -7.17 -38.17
CA ASN A 160 9.06 -7.73 -36.83
C ASN A 160 7.73 -8.29 -36.35
N MET A 161 6.60 -7.64 -36.65
CA MET A 161 5.27 -8.16 -36.35
C MET A 161 4.97 -9.49 -37.08
N LYS A 162 5.33 -9.59 -38.39
CA LYS A 162 5.21 -10.83 -39.18
C LYS A 162 6.06 -11.96 -38.59
N LEU A 163 7.31 -11.69 -38.27
CA LEU A 163 8.22 -12.68 -37.65
C LEU A 163 7.67 -13.17 -36.29
N GLY A 164 7.12 -12.26 -35.50
CA GLY A 164 6.49 -12.60 -34.21
C GLY A 164 5.27 -13.53 -34.37
N GLN A 165 4.46 -13.31 -35.41
CA GLN A 165 3.32 -14.18 -35.72
C GLN A 165 3.76 -15.57 -36.19
N ILE A 166 4.78 -15.65 -37.04
CA ILE A 166 5.34 -16.93 -37.50
C ILE A 166 5.87 -17.76 -36.32
N LYS A 167 6.60 -17.11 -35.38
CA LYS A 167 7.09 -17.78 -34.17
C LYS A 167 5.97 -18.33 -33.31
N ARG A 168 4.87 -17.61 -33.11
CA ARG A 168 3.69 -18.09 -32.35
C ARG A 168 3.07 -19.32 -32.99
N ARG A 169 2.80 -19.27 -34.30
CA ARG A 169 2.20 -20.41 -35.05
C ARG A 169 3.09 -21.65 -35.04
N LYS A 170 4.42 -21.50 -34.97
CA LYS A 170 5.33 -22.64 -34.81
C LYS A 170 5.28 -23.26 -33.41
N ASN A 171 5.11 -22.43 -32.38
CA ASN A 171 5.03 -22.91 -30.99
C ASN A 171 3.65 -23.51 -30.62
N GLU A 172 2.59 -23.20 -31.39
CA GLU A 172 1.24 -23.76 -31.23
C GLU A 172 1.09 -25.14 -31.88
N LYS A 173 2.06 -25.56 -32.69
CA LYS A 173 2.07 -26.87 -33.39
C LYS A 173 2.99 -27.90 -32.72
N LEU A 174 3.57 -27.59 -31.58
CA LEU A 174 4.36 -28.45 -30.71
C LEU A 174 3.61 -28.69 -29.39
#